data_c353a92cc0382a5d60591558b1ad53af
#
_entry.id   c353a92cc0382a5d60591558b1ad53af
#
_cell.length_a   1.000
_cell.length_b   1.000
_cell.length_c   1.000
_cell.angle_alpha   90.00
_cell.angle_beta   90.00
_cell.angle_gamma   90.00
#
_symmetry.space_group_name_H-M   'P 1'
#
loop_
_entity.id
_entity.type
_entity.pdbx_description
1 polymer ?
#
loop_
_entity_poly.entity_id
_entity_poly.type
_entity_poly.pdbx_seq_one_letter_code
_entity_poly.pdbx_strand_id
1 'polypeptide(L)'
;MKRLVMLESIYNALDTGIFVDMVKNSLKTRFDMGFAEFMKHLIFGKGYDELTPPQLTQNLEGLGKKPLIIDLRDKHKFKMGHIRGAVLHPFDDFLRDTLMDHGYLAYKDNPIVLVCDTGHQSRVAASVLADEKFLKISSLKRGMRRWNRWEKLVSNCLQSKMKRFHICNYIF
;
A
#
# COMPACT_ATOMS: atom_id res chain seq x y z
N MET A 1 27.24 20.30 -32.55
CA MET A 1 26.97 19.12 -33.42
C MET A 1 26.17 18.01 -32.72
N LYS A 2 26.46 17.58 -31.50
CA LYS A 2 25.73 16.46 -30.84
C LYS A 2 24.22 16.71 -30.55
N ARG A 3 23.78 17.98 -30.38
CA ARG A 3 22.38 18.32 -30.14
C ARG A 3 21.48 18.24 -31.39
N LEU A 4 22.05 18.52 -32.58
CA LEU A 4 21.27 18.43 -33.83
C LEU A 4 20.97 16.98 -34.22
N VAL A 5 21.93 16.07 -34.07
CA VAL A 5 21.75 14.63 -34.35
C VAL A 5 20.73 13.99 -33.44
N MET A 6 20.63 14.45 -32.20
CA MET A 6 19.65 13.96 -31.26
C MET A 6 18.21 14.42 -31.58
N LEU A 7 18.05 15.63 -32.09
CA LEU A 7 16.77 16.19 -32.55
C LEU A 7 16.31 15.54 -33.86
N GLU A 8 17.19 15.25 -34.80
CA GLU A 8 16.85 14.49 -36.02
C GLU A 8 16.46 13.07 -35.72
N SER A 9 17.11 12.40 -34.75
CA SER A 9 16.72 11.06 -34.31
C SER A 9 15.35 11.02 -33.66
N ILE A 10 14.99 12.06 -32.89
CA ILE A 10 13.66 12.21 -32.30
C ILE A 10 12.60 12.54 -33.35
N TYR A 11 12.96 13.38 -34.35
CA TYR A 11 12.05 13.75 -35.44
C TYR A 11 11.73 12.56 -36.33
N ASN A 12 12.74 11.75 -36.69
CA ASN A 12 12.55 10.53 -37.47
C ASN A 12 11.79 9.42 -36.73
N ALA A 13 11.86 9.38 -35.38
CA ALA A 13 11.07 8.48 -34.55
C ALA A 13 9.59 8.89 -34.49
N LEU A 14 9.28 10.17 -34.67
CA LEU A 14 7.91 10.70 -34.72
C LEU A 14 7.17 10.32 -36.02
N ASP A 15 7.91 10.09 -37.12
CA ASP A 15 7.32 9.82 -38.43
C ASP A 15 7.14 8.32 -38.74
N THR A 16 7.61 7.43 -37.92
CA THR A 16 7.62 5.96 -38.18
C THR A 16 6.48 5.19 -37.55
N GLY A 17 5.39 5.81 -37.09
CA GLY A 17 4.27 5.09 -36.45
C GLY A 17 4.68 4.32 -35.16
N ILE A 18 5.95 3.95 -35.03
CA ILE A 18 6.51 3.23 -33.89
C ILE A 18 6.42 4.06 -32.60
N PHE A 19 6.65 5.38 -32.71
CA PHE A 19 6.52 6.27 -31.56
C PHE A 19 5.06 6.41 -31.12
N VAL A 20 4.13 6.48 -32.10
CA VAL A 20 2.69 6.52 -31.80
C VAL A 20 2.23 5.23 -31.16
N ASP A 21 2.73 4.07 -31.61
CA ASP A 21 2.41 2.78 -31.01
C ASP A 21 3.11 2.58 -29.66
N MET A 22 4.32 3.09 -29.49
CA MET A 22 5.02 3.08 -28.20
C MET A 22 4.33 4.02 -27.19
N VAL A 23 3.89 5.19 -27.63
CA VAL A 23 3.10 6.12 -26.80
C VAL A 23 1.69 5.57 -26.53
N LYS A 24 1.03 4.98 -27.53
CA LYS A 24 -0.26 4.30 -27.34
C LYS A 24 -0.14 3.08 -26.41
N ASN A 25 0.91 2.27 -26.55
CA ASN A 25 1.16 1.15 -25.66
C ASN A 25 1.58 1.64 -24.26
N SER A 26 2.40 2.69 -24.16
CA SER A 26 2.74 3.32 -22.88
C SER A 26 1.54 4.00 -22.23
N LEU A 27 0.67 4.65 -23.01
CA LEU A 27 -0.59 5.20 -22.52
C LEU A 27 -1.60 4.08 -22.20
N LYS A 28 -1.64 3.00 -22.98
CA LYS A 28 -2.52 1.86 -22.73
C LYS A 28 -2.08 1.07 -21.50
N THR A 29 -0.79 0.92 -21.27
CA THR A 29 -0.26 0.34 -20.01
C THR A 29 -0.41 1.29 -18.82
N ARG A 30 -0.48 2.60 -19.06
CA ARG A 30 -0.68 3.62 -18.02
C ARG A 30 -2.17 3.83 -17.65
N PHE A 31 -3.10 3.45 -18.53
CA PHE A 31 -4.52 3.80 -18.38
C PHE A 31 -5.41 2.68 -17.87
N ASP A 32 -4.91 1.45 -17.76
CA ASP A 32 -5.81 0.32 -17.53
C ASP A 32 -5.41 -0.61 -16.37
N MET A 33 -5.45 -0.12 -15.13
CA MET A 33 -6.12 -1.00 -14.17
C MET A 33 -7.63 -0.74 -14.34
N GLY A 34 -8.17 -1.11 -15.48
CA GLY A 34 -9.60 -1.03 -15.76
C GLY A 34 -10.40 -1.83 -14.75
N PHE A 35 -11.69 -1.52 -14.63
CA PHE A 35 -12.59 -2.23 -13.70
C PHE A 35 -12.45 -3.77 -13.77
N ALA A 36 -12.22 -4.32 -14.96
CA ALA A 36 -12.01 -5.75 -15.15
C ALA A 36 -10.75 -6.27 -14.46
N GLU A 37 -9.63 -5.54 -14.56
CA GLU A 37 -8.36 -5.92 -13.91
C GLU A 37 -8.46 -5.75 -12.38
N PHE A 38 -9.09 -4.67 -11.91
CA PHE A 38 -9.41 -4.50 -10.51
C PHE A 38 -10.24 -5.68 -9.97
N MET A 39 -11.30 -6.07 -10.67
CA MET A 39 -12.15 -7.20 -10.29
C MET A 39 -11.42 -8.53 -10.35
N LYS A 40 -10.54 -8.74 -11.32
CA LYS A 40 -9.69 -9.92 -11.41
C LYS A 40 -8.80 -10.05 -10.17
N HIS A 41 -8.08 -9.00 -9.78
CA HIS A 41 -7.25 -9.02 -8.58
C HIS A 41 -8.06 -9.12 -7.28
N LEU A 42 -9.25 -8.53 -7.25
CA LEU A 42 -10.14 -8.61 -6.08
C LEU A 42 -10.66 -10.04 -5.83
N ILE A 43 -11.01 -10.76 -6.91
CA ILE A 43 -11.63 -12.08 -6.84
C ILE A 43 -10.59 -13.20 -6.83
N PHE A 44 -9.59 -13.11 -7.70
CA PHE A 44 -8.60 -14.17 -7.95
C PHE A 44 -7.20 -13.82 -7.44
N GLY A 45 -7.00 -12.61 -6.91
CA GLY A 45 -5.70 -12.15 -6.44
C GLY A 45 -5.12 -13.06 -5.37
N LYS A 46 -3.87 -13.45 -5.54
CA LYS A 46 -3.10 -14.36 -4.67
C LYS A 46 -1.69 -13.78 -4.45
N GLY A 47 -0.88 -14.49 -3.67
CA GLY A 47 0.52 -14.14 -3.47
C GLY A 47 0.76 -13.11 -2.35
N TYR A 48 -0.24 -12.84 -1.52
CA TYR A 48 -0.13 -11.98 -0.35
C TYR A 48 -0.84 -12.60 0.86
N ASP A 49 -0.47 -12.17 2.05
CA ASP A 49 -1.10 -12.56 3.31
C ASP A 49 -2.13 -11.53 3.81
N GLU A 50 -3.09 -11.95 4.60
CA GLU A 50 -3.98 -11.05 5.33
C GLU A 50 -3.58 -10.98 6.81
N LEU A 51 -3.23 -9.79 7.30
CA LEU A 51 -2.92 -9.54 8.71
C LEU A 51 -4.14 -8.97 9.45
N THR A 52 -4.37 -9.48 10.63
CA THR A 52 -5.33 -8.87 11.57
C THR A 52 -4.64 -7.74 12.36
N PRO A 53 -5.40 -6.77 12.92
CA PRO A 53 -4.82 -5.71 13.75
C PRO A 53 -3.91 -6.22 14.88
N PRO A 54 -4.25 -7.26 15.67
CA PRO A 54 -3.34 -7.82 16.67
C PRO A 54 -2.02 -8.30 16.10
N GLN A 55 -2.05 -9.02 14.96
CA GLN A 55 -0.84 -9.51 14.29
C GLN A 55 0.04 -8.35 13.80
N LEU A 56 -0.58 -7.32 13.21
CA LEU A 56 0.16 -6.13 12.79
C LEU A 56 0.78 -5.40 13.98
N THR A 57 0.04 -5.24 15.09
CA THR A 57 0.58 -4.66 16.33
C THR A 57 1.79 -5.47 16.82
N GLN A 58 1.69 -6.78 16.84
CA GLN A 58 2.81 -7.66 17.23
C GLN A 58 4.03 -7.48 16.32
N ASN A 59 3.82 -7.35 15.01
CA ASN A 59 4.91 -7.11 14.05
C ASN A 59 5.56 -5.73 14.24
N LEU A 60 4.79 -4.72 14.66
CA LEU A 60 5.30 -3.37 14.91
C LEU A 60 6.05 -3.25 16.24
N GLU A 61 5.67 -4.01 17.26
CA GLU A 61 6.28 -4.00 18.60
C GLU A 61 7.41 -5.00 18.72
N GLY A 62 7.42 -6.04 17.88
CA GLY A 62 8.42 -7.12 17.91
C GLY A 62 9.84 -6.65 17.59
N LEU A 63 10.82 -7.50 17.91
CA LEU A 63 12.25 -7.27 17.65
C LEU A 63 12.66 -7.51 16.20
N GLY A 64 11.74 -8.01 15.36
CA GLY A 64 11.98 -8.29 13.94
C GLY A 64 12.05 -7.04 13.08
N LYS A 65 12.33 -7.25 11.78
CA LYS A 65 12.30 -6.17 10.78
C LYS A 65 10.89 -5.61 10.68
N LYS A 66 10.74 -4.32 10.98
CA LYS A 66 9.44 -3.66 10.92
C LYS A 66 8.93 -3.55 9.49
N PRO A 67 7.64 -3.82 9.25
CA PRO A 67 7.07 -3.70 7.93
C PRO A 67 6.98 -2.23 7.49
N LEU A 68 7.17 -1.99 6.20
CA LEU A 68 6.77 -0.74 5.56
C LEU A 68 5.24 -0.74 5.45
N ILE A 69 4.58 0.23 6.07
CA ILE A 69 3.12 0.37 5.98
C ILE A 69 2.81 1.41 4.92
N ILE A 70 2.00 1.04 3.94
CA ILE A 70 1.53 1.94 2.88
C ILE A 70 0.03 2.13 3.03
N ASP A 71 -0.38 3.36 3.33
CA ASP A 71 -1.79 3.74 3.43
C ASP A 71 -2.29 4.25 2.09
N LEU A 72 -3.23 3.51 1.51
CA LEU A 72 -3.79 3.74 0.18
C LEU A 72 -5.00 4.70 0.20
N ARG A 73 -5.33 5.27 1.34
CA ARG A 73 -6.45 6.21 1.46
C ARG A 73 -6.06 7.59 0.93
N ASP A 74 -7.07 8.44 0.77
CA ASP A 74 -6.84 9.84 0.43
C ASP A 74 -6.14 10.61 1.58
N LYS A 75 -5.52 11.74 1.20
CA LYS A 75 -4.76 12.61 2.14
C LYS A 75 -5.60 13.12 3.30
N HIS A 76 -6.89 13.36 3.09
CA HIS A 76 -7.78 13.86 4.15
C HIS A 76 -7.96 12.77 5.22
N LYS A 77 -8.31 11.55 4.83
CA LYS A 77 -8.46 10.42 5.76
C LYS A 77 -7.18 10.06 6.47
N PHE A 78 -6.04 10.12 5.76
CA PHE A 78 -4.73 9.91 6.37
C PHE A 78 -4.44 10.91 7.48
N LYS A 79 -4.72 12.20 7.25
CA LYS A 79 -4.55 13.25 8.26
C LYS A 79 -5.49 13.11 9.47
N MET A 80 -6.69 12.56 9.27
CA MET A 80 -7.63 12.30 10.37
C MET A 80 -7.16 11.18 11.32
N GLY A 81 -6.24 10.34 10.87
CA GLY A 81 -5.66 9.27 11.67
C GLY A 81 -5.14 8.13 10.79
N HIS A 82 -3.94 7.68 11.07
CA HIS A 82 -3.26 6.60 10.35
C HIS A 82 -2.44 5.74 11.32
N ILE A 83 -2.01 4.58 10.88
CA ILE A 83 -1.13 3.71 11.65
C ILE A 83 0.24 4.36 11.77
N ARG A 84 0.78 4.41 12.97
CA ARG A 84 2.09 5.06 13.24
C ARG A 84 3.17 4.51 12.31
N GLY A 85 3.85 5.41 11.61
CA GLY A 85 4.91 5.06 10.66
C GLY A 85 4.41 4.67 9.26
N ALA A 86 3.11 4.79 8.99
CA ALA A 86 2.58 4.58 7.65
C ALA A 86 2.96 5.72 6.71
N VAL A 87 3.26 5.35 5.46
CA VAL A 87 3.51 6.28 4.35
C VAL A 87 2.22 6.39 3.53
N LEU A 88 1.83 7.60 3.21
CA LEU A 88 0.67 7.85 2.36
C LEU A 88 1.00 7.60 0.89
N HIS A 89 0.21 6.76 0.27
CA HIS A 89 0.27 6.50 -1.16
C HIS A 89 -1.15 6.21 -1.67
N PRO A 90 -1.92 7.22 -2.08
CA PRO A 90 -3.30 7.04 -2.48
C PRO A 90 -3.46 6.00 -3.59
N PHE A 91 -4.51 5.19 -3.49
CA PHE A 91 -4.86 4.23 -4.52
C PHE A 91 -5.41 4.96 -5.74
N ASP A 92 -4.67 4.91 -6.83
CA ASP A 92 -5.05 5.47 -8.12
C ASP A 92 -4.78 4.46 -9.25
N ASP A 93 -5.15 4.82 -10.47
CA ASP A 93 -4.98 3.98 -11.65
C ASP A 93 -3.49 3.76 -12.01
N PHE A 94 -2.59 4.56 -11.44
CA PHE A 94 -1.14 4.50 -11.65
C PHE A 94 -0.41 3.83 -10.49
N LEU A 95 -1.13 3.22 -9.54
CA LEU A 95 -0.56 2.63 -8.33
C LEU A 95 0.65 1.76 -8.61
N ARG A 96 0.57 0.89 -9.63
CA ARG A 96 1.65 0.00 -10.03
C ARG A 96 2.90 0.79 -10.42
N ASP A 97 2.75 1.71 -11.37
CA ASP A 97 3.87 2.47 -11.91
C ASP A 97 4.48 3.38 -10.83
N THR A 98 3.63 4.01 -10.02
CA THR A 98 4.07 4.89 -8.93
C THR A 98 4.80 4.11 -7.84
N LEU A 99 4.35 2.90 -7.47
CA LEU A 99 5.05 2.05 -6.51
C LEU A 99 6.40 1.58 -7.06
N MET A 100 6.50 1.34 -8.36
CA MET A 100 7.75 0.95 -9.00
C MET A 100 8.73 2.13 -9.12
N ASP A 101 8.24 3.33 -9.43
CA ASP A 101 9.06 4.55 -9.63
C ASP A 101 9.56 5.17 -8.31
N HIS A 102 8.81 5.06 -7.20
CA HIS A 102 9.14 5.70 -5.92
C HIS A 102 10.15 4.94 -5.05
N GLY A 103 10.96 4.06 -5.64
CA GLY A 103 12.01 3.35 -4.91
C GLY A 103 11.52 2.19 -4.04
N TYR A 104 10.23 1.80 -4.13
CA TYR A 104 9.71 0.63 -3.42
C TYR A 104 10.34 -0.69 -3.90
N LEU A 105 10.96 -0.70 -5.08
CA LEU A 105 11.75 -1.84 -5.56
C LEU A 105 12.84 -2.30 -4.56
N ALA A 106 13.42 -1.36 -3.81
CA ALA A 106 14.37 -1.66 -2.75
C ALA A 106 13.75 -2.47 -1.59
N TYR A 107 12.42 -2.54 -1.53
CA TYR A 107 11.68 -3.27 -0.50
C TYR A 107 11.15 -4.63 -0.94
N LYS A 108 11.58 -5.16 -2.10
CA LYS A 108 11.07 -6.46 -2.60
C LYS A 108 11.21 -7.60 -1.59
N ASP A 109 12.28 -7.62 -0.82
CA ASP A 109 12.55 -8.63 0.20
C ASP A 109 12.10 -8.22 1.61
N ASN A 110 11.55 -7.03 1.74
CA ASN A 110 11.12 -6.49 3.02
C ASN A 110 9.62 -6.73 3.25
N PRO A 111 9.18 -6.86 4.49
CA PRO A 111 7.76 -6.93 4.78
C PRO A 111 7.07 -5.60 4.46
N ILE A 112 6.02 -5.68 3.64
CA ILE A 112 5.15 -4.55 3.26
C ILE A 112 3.74 -4.85 3.71
N VAL A 113 3.07 -3.88 4.33
CA VAL A 113 1.67 -3.97 4.71
C VAL A 113 0.88 -2.86 4.03
N LEU A 114 -0.07 -3.25 3.22
CA LEU A 114 -0.96 -2.33 2.53
C LEU A 114 -2.25 -2.13 3.34
N VAL A 115 -2.67 -0.89 3.45
CA VAL A 115 -3.83 -0.49 4.25
C VAL A 115 -4.76 0.41 3.45
N CYS A 116 -6.06 0.16 3.53
CA CYS A 116 -7.10 1.07 3.02
C CYS A 116 -8.27 1.13 4.02
N ASP A 117 -9.40 1.72 3.68
CA ASP A 117 -10.54 1.83 4.60
C ASP A 117 -11.15 0.47 4.98
N THR A 118 -11.45 -0.37 3.99
CA THR A 118 -12.25 -1.59 4.12
C THR A 118 -11.48 -2.88 3.84
N GLY A 119 -10.27 -2.78 3.30
CA GLY A 119 -9.46 -3.91 2.89
C GLY A 119 -9.59 -4.31 1.41
N HIS A 120 -10.50 -3.71 0.62
CA HIS A 120 -10.65 -4.08 -0.79
C HIS A 120 -9.50 -3.58 -1.66
N GLN A 121 -9.23 -2.28 -1.64
CA GLN A 121 -8.14 -1.68 -2.42
C GLN A 121 -6.77 -2.25 -2.01
N SER A 122 -6.54 -2.45 -0.71
CA SER A 122 -5.27 -3.02 -0.23
C SER A 122 -5.04 -4.47 -0.65
N ARG A 123 -6.10 -5.27 -0.84
CA ARG A 123 -6.00 -6.62 -1.41
C ARG A 123 -5.64 -6.59 -2.89
N VAL A 124 -6.26 -5.69 -3.67
CA VAL A 124 -5.95 -5.50 -5.08
C VAL A 124 -4.50 -5.06 -5.23
N ALA A 125 -4.08 -4.01 -4.50
CA ALA A 125 -2.71 -3.52 -4.52
C ALA A 125 -1.69 -4.60 -4.09
N ALA A 126 -2.03 -5.41 -3.08
CA ALA A 126 -1.18 -6.52 -2.63
C ALA A 126 -1.01 -7.58 -3.71
N SER A 127 -2.07 -7.92 -4.42
CA SER A 127 -2.00 -8.86 -5.55
C SER A 127 -1.16 -8.31 -6.71
N VAL A 128 -1.31 -7.04 -7.05
CA VAL A 128 -0.50 -6.37 -8.09
C VAL A 128 0.99 -6.42 -7.73
N LEU A 129 1.35 -6.08 -6.48
CA LEU A 129 2.75 -6.17 -6.03
C LEU A 129 3.27 -7.60 -5.99
N ALA A 130 2.42 -8.58 -5.67
CA ALA A 130 2.81 -10.00 -5.71
C ALA A 130 3.16 -10.45 -7.13
N ASP A 131 2.41 -10.01 -8.14
CA ASP A 131 2.73 -10.27 -9.55
C ASP A 131 4.07 -9.64 -9.95
N GLU A 132 4.45 -8.52 -9.34
CA GLU A 132 5.76 -7.86 -9.51
C GLU A 132 6.89 -8.47 -8.65
N LYS A 133 6.66 -9.66 -8.09
CA LYS A 133 7.66 -10.44 -7.34
C LYS A 133 8.10 -9.82 -6.02
N PHE A 134 7.24 -9.06 -5.37
CA PHE A 134 7.42 -8.73 -3.96
C PHE A 134 7.07 -9.94 -3.11
N LEU A 135 7.98 -10.39 -2.24
CA LEU A 135 7.87 -11.69 -1.58
C LEU A 135 7.10 -11.67 -0.25
N LYS A 136 7.07 -10.52 0.45
CA LYS A 136 6.53 -10.41 1.81
C LYS A 136 5.47 -9.33 1.88
N ILE A 137 4.36 -9.55 1.18
CA ILE A 137 3.27 -8.59 1.10
C ILE A 137 2.11 -9.05 1.94
N SER A 138 1.52 -8.12 2.65
CA SER A 138 0.32 -8.35 3.43
C SER A 138 -0.69 -7.22 3.25
N SER A 139 -1.97 -7.57 3.35
CA SER A 139 -3.07 -6.61 3.40
C SER A 139 -3.68 -6.60 4.79
N LEU A 140 -3.95 -5.42 5.34
CA LEU A 140 -4.65 -5.31 6.62
C LEU A 140 -6.12 -5.70 6.46
N LYS A 141 -6.50 -6.81 7.08
CA LYS A 141 -7.84 -7.39 6.99
C LYS A 141 -8.91 -6.43 7.49
N ARG A 142 -9.84 -6.06 6.61
CA ARG A 142 -10.89 -5.05 6.83
C ARG A 142 -10.37 -3.64 7.10
N GLY A 143 -9.09 -3.36 6.79
CA GLY A 143 -8.49 -2.04 6.74
C GLY A 143 -8.60 -1.22 8.03
N MET A 144 -8.57 0.09 7.88
CA MET A 144 -8.61 1.05 8.98
C MET A 144 -9.88 0.98 9.81
N ARG A 145 -11.01 0.54 9.25
CA ARG A 145 -12.24 0.35 10.04
C ARG A 145 -12.05 -0.66 11.17
N ARG A 146 -11.33 -1.75 10.90
CA ARG A 146 -11.03 -2.78 11.91
C ARG A 146 -9.89 -2.34 12.83
N TRP A 147 -8.89 -1.65 12.29
CA TRP A 147 -7.78 -1.10 13.05
C TRP A 147 -8.27 -0.14 14.13
N ASN A 148 -9.05 0.87 13.78
CA ASN A 148 -9.58 1.87 14.72
C ASN A 148 -10.45 1.24 15.83
N ARG A 149 -11.21 0.19 15.49
CA ARG A 149 -11.96 -0.55 16.49
C ARG A 149 -11.05 -1.30 17.45
N TRP A 150 -9.99 -1.89 16.95
CA TRP A 150 -8.97 -2.58 17.73
C TRP A 150 -8.25 -1.62 18.68
N GLU A 151 -7.77 -0.49 18.20
CA GLU A 151 -7.12 0.53 19.03
C GLU A 151 -8.02 1.01 20.17
N LYS A 152 -9.30 1.26 19.90
CA LYS A 152 -10.27 1.63 20.95
C LYS A 152 -10.43 0.54 22.00
N LEU A 153 -10.49 -0.73 21.59
CA LEU A 153 -10.62 -1.86 22.54
C LEU A 153 -9.37 -1.97 23.42
N VAL A 154 -8.18 -1.87 22.85
CA VAL A 154 -6.92 -1.92 23.60
C VAL A 154 -6.81 -0.72 24.55
N SER A 155 -7.10 0.48 24.11
CA SER A 155 -7.10 1.68 24.92
C SER A 155 -8.05 1.58 26.10
N ASN A 156 -9.29 1.14 25.89
CA ASN A 156 -10.29 0.96 26.95
C ASN A 156 -9.86 -0.14 27.94
N CYS A 157 -9.26 -1.22 27.46
CA CYS A 157 -8.75 -2.29 28.31
C CYS A 157 -7.61 -1.80 29.22
N LEU A 158 -6.68 -1.01 28.69
CA LEU A 158 -5.58 -0.42 29.45
C LEU A 158 -6.11 0.56 30.51
N GLN A 159 -7.04 1.43 30.14
CA GLN A 159 -7.66 2.38 31.09
C GLN A 159 -8.42 1.65 32.21
N SER A 160 -9.12 0.58 31.91
CA SER A 160 -9.83 -0.20 32.94
C SER A 160 -8.88 -0.91 33.89
N LYS A 161 -7.75 -1.43 33.39
CA LYS A 161 -6.70 -2.01 34.24
C LYS A 161 -6.04 -0.95 35.13
N MET A 162 -5.71 0.21 34.57
CA MET A 162 -5.13 1.31 35.37
C MET A 162 -6.06 1.80 36.48
N LYS A 163 -7.37 1.90 36.22
CA LYS A 163 -8.37 2.25 37.25
C LYS A 163 -8.40 1.21 38.37
N ARG A 164 -8.31 -0.09 38.07
CA ARG A 164 -8.24 -1.14 39.09
C ARG A 164 -6.97 -1.06 39.94
N PHE A 165 -5.82 -0.75 39.34
CA PHE A 165 -4.57 -0.54 40.09
C PHE A 165 -4.62 0.70 40.97
N HIS A 166 -5.27 1.80 40.57
CA HIS A 166 -5.45 2.98 41.39
C HIS A 166 -6.37 2.73 42.62
N ILE A 167 -7.39 1.89 42.45
CA ILE A 167 -8.29 1.54 43.56
C ILE A 167 -7.55 0.68 44.61
N CYS A 168 -6.64 -0.19 44.20
CA CYS A 168 -5.86 -0.98 45.14
C CYS A 168 -4.83 -0.15 45.95
N ASN A 169 -4.37 0.99 45.44
CA ASN A 169 -3.43 1.87 46.15
C ASN A 169 -4.10 2.83 47.17
N TYR A 170 -5.44 2.84 47.22
CA TYR A 170 -6.20 3.64 48.24
C TYR A 170 -6.78 2.81 49.39
N ILE A 171 -6.46 1.50 49.43
CA ILE A 171 -6.97 0.56 50.46
C ILE A 171 -5.84 0.07 51.38
N PHE A 172 -4.62 0.64 51.27
CA PHE A 172 -3.55 0.41 52.26
C PHE A 172 -3.03 1.70 52.82
#